data_0342147871c5c1e927d973ad2e9ce09d
#
_entry.id   0342147871c5c1e927d973ad2e9ce09d
#
_cell.length_a   1.000
_cell.length_b   1.000
_cell.length_c   1.000
_cell.angle_alpha   90.00
_cell.angle_beta   90.00
_cell.angle_gamma   90.00
#
_symmetry.space_group_name_H-M   'P 1'
#
loop_
_entity.id
_entity.type
_entity.pdbx_description
1 polymer ?
#
loop_
_entity_poly.entity_id
_entity_poly.type
_entity_poly.pdbx_seq_one_letter_code
_entity_poly.pdbx_strand_id
1 'polypeptide(L)'
;MDIVGSLVSRASRRAVLAAVITLTAACGGGGEEAARQAGQPTTGAEAATAVDAIDAADFAEHVKVLASDEFQGRAPGGEGERNTVEYLTAEFRAAGLQPANGDSYLQGVPLVSITAEQVTPLAIEGGEESLALRYQQDMMVWTKRYREAESLTDSDMVFVGYGIVAPEYDWNDYEGLDVEGKTVVILVNDPGFATGDPELFNGRAMTYYGRWTYKYEEAARQGAAGALIVHETEAAGYPWLVVSGSWSGEQFDLDLGDAAPPRVAIEGWLTGEAARSVFASAGVDLDEAVSAAASREFEARPLGLQASVAVTNSLSSMESANVVGMLPGSKHPDEYIVYTAHWDHLGVARSVLQDRIYNGAVDNATGVAGMLEIAEAFAAMDSGPERSIVFLAVTAEESGLLGSDWYASHPLFPLERTVANINLDAMSLVGPSHDVTVIGYGNSELDEYAARAAEIQGRHLEAEPTPEKGFFYRSDHFNFAKRGVPALYLRGGVDHREKGREYGLAYNSAWISERYHKVSDEYSEDWDLRGVIEDVGLLFEVGRALSATRDWPNWVEGNEFRAARDASASAREGG
;
A
#
# COMPACT_ATOMS: atom_id res chain seq x y z
N MET A 1 -15.88 -15.65 26.74
CA MET A 1 -17.25 -15.28 27.21
C MET A 1 -17.20 -14.09 28.18
N ASP A 2 -16.24 -13.15 28.03
CA ASP A 2 -16.11 -11.99 28.94
C ASP A 2 -15.61 -10.69 28.28
N ILE A 3 -15.61 -10.56 26.95
CA ILE A 3 -15.23 -9.34 26.23
C ILE A 3 -16.35 -8.29 26.23
N VAL A 4 -17.61 -8.69 26.39
CA VAL A 4 -18.78 -7.79 26.45
C VAL A 4 -18.83 -6.95 27.73
N GLY A 5 -18.08 -7.32 28.76
CA GLY A 5 -18.03 -6.62 30.05
C GLY A 5 -17.16 -5.35 30.07
N SER A 6 -16.19 -5.21 29.17
CA SER A 6 -15.27 -4.07 29.11
C SER A 6 -15.85 -2.87 28.37
N LEU A 7 -16.66 -3.10 27.35
CA LEU A 7 -17.27 -2.05 26.50
C LEU A 7 -18.28 -1.13 27.23
N VAL A 8 -18.91 -1.60 28.31
CA VAL A 8 -19.92 -0.81 29.05
C VAL A 8 -19.31 0.23 30.02
N SER A 9 -18.01 0.13 30.31
CA SER A 9 -17.33 1.01 31.27
C SER A 9 -16.88 2.37 30.69
N ARG A 10 -16.71 2.50 29.37
CA ARG A 10 -16.20 3.73 28.73
C ARG A 10 -17.25 4.86 28.60
N ALA A 11 -18.52 4.54 28.44
CA ALA A 11 -19.60 5.54 28.27
C ALA A 11 -19.91 6.39 29.51
N SER A 12 -19.42 6.03 30.69
CA SER A 12 -19.77 6.67 31.97
C SER A 12 -18.75 7.70 32.49
N ARG A 13 -17.62 7.92 31.83
CA ARG A 13 -16.60 8.88 32.31
C ARG A 13 -16.64 10.29 31.71
N ARG A 14 -17.40 10.51 30.62
CA ARG A 14 -17.48 11.82 29.94
C ARG A 14 -18.60 12.74 30.36
N ALA A 15 -19.34 12.46 31.44
CA ALA A 15 -20.47 13.30 31.91
C ALA A 15 -20.21 13.98 33.23
N VAL A 16 -19.18 14.80 33.40
CA VAL A 16 -19.09 15.82 34.48
C VAL A 16 -18.05 16.88 34.09
N LEU A 17 -18.42 17.95 33.42
CA LEU A 17 -17.99 19.31 33.71
C LEU A 17 -18.79 20.32 32.90
N ALA A 18 -19.96 20.69 33.39
CA ALA A 18 -20.65 21.93 32.97
C ALA A 18 -20.98 22.70 34.25
N ALA A 19 -20.27 23.76 34.50
CA ALA A 19 -20.63 24.72 35.55
C ALA A 19 -20.26 26.13 35.13
N VAL A 20 -21.32 26.87 34.77
CA VAL A 20 -21.63 28.24 35.16
C VAL A 20 -20.56 29.32 35.02
N ILE A 21 -20.73 30.21 34.05
CA ILE A 21 -20.26 31.61 34.15
C ILE A 21 -21.42 32.56 33.88
N THR A 22 -21.68 33.39 34.87
CA THR A 22 -22.71 34.44 34.95
C THR A 22 -22.36 35.66 34.10
N LEU A 23 -23.36 36.21 33.40
CA LEU A 23 -23.32 37.50 32.72
C LEU A 23 -23.19 38.67 33.70
N THR A 24 -22.36 39.64 33.33
CA THR A 24 -22.58 41.05 33.71
C THR A 24 -22.45 41.96 32.49
N ALA A 25 -23.52 42.65 32.18
CA ALA A 25 -23.61 43.67 31.13
C ALA A 25 -23.13 45.02 31.65
N ALA A 26 -22.38 45.77 30.81
CA ALA A 26 -22.25 47.23 30.97
C ALA A 26 -22.19 47.88 29.58
N CYS A 27 -23.09 48.85 29.37
CA CYS A 27 -23.24 49.68 28.18
C CYS A 27 -22.19 50.81 28.12
N GLY A 28 -21.79 51.21 26.88
CA GLY A 28 -21.09 52.46 26.62
C GLY A 28 -20.72 52.61 25.15
N GLY A 29 -21.36 53.60 24.48
CA GLY A 29 -21.41 53.76 23.04
C GLY A 29 -20.28 54.53 22.38
N GLY A 30 -20.31 54.52 21.05
CA GLY A 30 -19.90 55.62 20.16
C GLY A 30 -18.71 55.35 19.25
N GLY A 31 -18.94 55.46 17.93
CA GLY A 31 -17.95 55.89 16.95
C GLY A 31 -17.62 54.89 15.81
N GLU A 32 -18.16 55.22 14.64
CA GLU A 32 -17.83 54.62 13.34
C GLU A 32 -16.32 54.70 13.02
N GLU A 33 -15.76 53.58 12.61
CA GLU A 33 -14.76 53.55 11.56
C GLU A 33 -14.68 52.10 10.98
N ALA A 34 -15.28 51.93 9.81
CA ALA A 34 -15.25 50.70 9.06
C ALA A 34 -13.87 50.58 8.37
N ALA A 35 -12.98 49.79 8.91
CA ALA A 35 -11.78 49.33 8.22
C ALA A 35 -11.73 47.79 8.27
N ARG A 36 -11.74 47.21 7.08
CA ARG A 36 -11.60 45.78 6.77
C ARG A 36 -10.56 45.08 7.65
N GLN A 37 -10.99 44.30 8.61
CA GLN A 37 -10.18 43.23 9.16
C GLN A 37 -10.64 41.90 8.50
N ALA A 38 -9.81 41.41 7.60
CA ALA A 38 -9.88 40.03 7.19
C ALA A 38 -9.75 39.16 8.45
N GLY A 39 -10.76 38.34 8.71
CA GLY A 39 -10.74 37.43 9.84
C GLY A 39 -9.55 36.49 9.74
N GLN A 40 -8.66 36.55 10.72
CA GLN A 40 -7.70 35.49 10.96
C GLN A 40 -8.47 34.25 11.44
N PRO A 41 -8.17 33.08 10.95
CA PRO A 41 -8.85 31.87 11.39
C PRO A 41 -8.53 31.57 12.86
N THR A 42 -9.55 31.30 13.65
CA THR A 42 -9.52 30.85 15.05
C THR A 42 -9.00 29.41 15.22
N THR A 43 -8.08 28.97 14.38
CA THR A 43 -7.76 27.58 14.10
C THR A 43 -6.71 26.95 15.02
N GLY A 44 -5.97 27.73 15.81
CA GLY A 44 -4.89 27.17 16.62
C GLY A 44 -5.34 26.51 17.93
N ALA A 45 -6.44 26.97 18.53
CA ALA A 45 -6.90 26.43 19.82
C ALA A 45 -7.74 25.14 19.65
N GLU A 46 -8.59 25.08 18.61
CA GLU A 46 -9.36 23.87 18.29
C GLU A 46 -8.47 22.71 17.84
N ALA A 47 -7.42 23.01 17.04
CA ALA A 47 -6.46 22.01 16.62
C ALA A 47 -5.67 21.42 17.80
N ALA A 48 -5.26 22.25 18.76
CA ALA A 48 -4.54 21.79 19.94
C ALA A 48 -5.40 20.85 20.81
N THR A 49 -6.69 21.16 21.01
CA THR A 49 -7.60 20.29 21.78
C THR A 49 -7.95 19.00 21.08
N ALA A 50 -8.00 18.95 19.74
CA ALA A 50 -8.28 17.74 18.98
C ALA A 50 -7.08 16.79 18.93
N VAL A 51 -5.84 17.32 18.80
CA VAL A 51 -4.61 16.51 18.89
C VAL A 51 -4.46 15.88 20.28
N ASP A 52 -4.92 16.55 21.35
CA ASP A 52 -4.90 16.00 22.71
C ASP A 52 -5.84 14.77 22.89
N ALA A 53 -6.70 14.48 21.91
CA ALA A 53 -7.52 13.26 21.89
C ALA A 53 -6.72 12.02 21.43
N ILE A 54 -5.58 12.21 20.77
CA ILE A 54 -4.68 11.10 20.37
C ILE A 54 -3.94 10.63 21.63
N ASP A 55 -4.27 9.43 22.10
CA ASP A 55 -3.78 8.90 23.36
C ASP A 55 -2.92 7.65 23.19
N ALA A 56 -1.72 7.65 23.78
CA ALA A 56 -0.78 6.52 23.67
C ALA A 56 -1.29 5.23 24.33
N ALA A 57 -2.12 5.33 25.37
CA ALA A 57 -2.63 4.15 26.04
C ALA A 57 -3.80 3.53 25.26
N ASP A 58 -4.65 4.35 24.63
CA ASP A 58 -5.73 3.89 23.76
C ASP A 58 -5.12 3.28 22.47
N PHE A 59 -4.12 3.93 21.86
CA PHE A 59 -3.34 3.37 20.75
C PHE A 59 -2.76 1.99 21.08
N ALA A 60 -2.08 1.87 22.23
CA ALA A 60 -1.50 0.61 22.69
C ALA A 60 -2.56 -0.47 22.90
N GLU A 61 -3.72 -0.13 23.44
CA GLU A 61 -4.83 -1.07 23.66
C GLU A 61 -5.39 -1.59 22.33
N HIS A 62 -5.57 -0.70 21.33
CA HIS A 62 -5.98 -1.11 19.98
C HIS A 62 -4.99 -2.10 19.36
N VAL A 63 -3.68 -1.79 19.41
CA VAL A 63 -2.65 -2.71 18.89
C VAL A 63 -2.68 -4.03 19.64
N LYS A 64 -2.76 -4.01 20.97
CA LYS A 64 -2.77 -5.21 21.80
C LYS A 64 -3.96 -6.12 21.53
N VAL A 65 -5.14 -5.55 21.29
CA VAL A 65 -6.33 -6.30 20.92
C VAL A 65 -6.15 -6.92 19.54
N LEU A 66 -5.83 -6.12 18.53
CA LEU A 66 -5.70 -6.57 17.15
C LEU A 66 -4.58 -7.60 16.94
N ALA A 67 -3.47 -7.46 17.68
CA ALA A 67 -2.33 -8.37 17.62
C ALA A 67 -2.42 -9.53 18.62
N SER A 68 -3.57 -9.75 19.28
CA SER A 68 -3.74 -10.89 20.17
C SER A 68 -3.97 -12.20 19.42
N ASP A 69 -3.63 -13.33 20.04
CA ASP A 69 -3.87 -14.68 19.48
C ASP A 69 -5.35 -14.96 19.15
N GLU A 70 -6.28 -14.27 19.83
CA GLU A 70 -7.71 -14.37 19.60
C GLU A 70 -8.11 -13.89 18.20
N PHE A 71 -7.31 -12.98 17.62
CA PHE A 71 -7.48 -12.47 16.27
C PHE A 71 -6.77 -13.32 15.21
N GLN A 72 -6.09 -14.40 15.59
CA GLN A 72 -5.52 -15.43 14.71
C GLN A 72 -4.74 -14.87 13.51
N GLY A 73 -4.03 -13.75 13.69
CA GLY A 73 -3.28 -13.09 12.63
C GLY A 73 -4.13 -12.56 11.48
N ARG A 74 -5.43 -12.37 11.68
CA ARG A 74 -6.35 -11.57 10.84
C ARG A 74 -6.40 -11.92 9.34
N ALA A 75 -6.08 -13.16 8.95
CA ALA A 75 -6.19 -13.54 7.54
C ALA A 75 -7.65 -13.52 7.05
N PRO A 76 -7.90 -13.14 5.77
CA PRO A 76 -9.22 -13.17 5.17
C PRO A 76 -9.89 -14.54 5.27
N GLY A 77 -11.23 -14.57 5.45
CA GLY A 77 -12.06 -15.77 5.43
C GLY A 77 -12.13 -16.56 6.74
N GLY A 78 -11.35 -16.16 7.76
CA GLY A 78 -11.22 -16.90 9.00
C GLY A 78 -12.03 -16.34 10.18
N GLU A 79 -11.75 -16.89 11.38
CA GLU A 79 -12.24 -16.35 12.64
C GLU A 79 -11.56 -15.01 12.95
N GLY A 80 -10.28 -14.87 12.60
CA GLY A 80 -9.53 -13.63 12.75
C GLY A 80 -10.18 -12.46 12.01
N GLU A 81 -10.61 -12.65 10.75
CA GLU A 81 -11.38 -11.65 10.03
C GLU A 81 -12.65 -11.25 10.77
N ARG A 82 -13.47 -12.22 11.18
CA ARG A 82 -14.73 -11.93 11.86
C ARG A 82 -14.52 -11.08 13.11
N ASN A 83 -13.56 -11.45 13.94
CA ASN A 83 -13.21 -10.72 15.15
C ASN A 83 -12.74 -9.30 14.83
N THR A 84 -11.91 -9.16 13.79
CA THR A 84 -11.36 -7.86 13.37
C THR A 84 -12.44 -6.93 12.81
N VAL A 85 -13.29 -7.43 11.91
CA VAL A 85 -14.38 -6.66 11.29
C VAL A 85 -15.42 -6.24 12.33
N GLU A 86 -15.75 -7.11 13.29
CA GLU A 86 -16.65 -6.79 14.41
C GLU A 86 -16.04 -5.71 15.32
N TYR A 87 -14.75 -5.86 15.67
CA TYR A 87 -14.01 -4.89 16.48
C TYR A 87 -13.97 -3.52 15.81
N LEU A 88 -13.51 -3.44 14.55
CA LEU A 88 -13.41 -2.18 13.81
C LEU A 88 -14.78 -1.50 13.63
N THR A 89 -15.82 -2.27 13.34
CA THR A 89 -17.18 -1.72 13.25
C THR A 89 -17.64 -1.13 14.58
N ALA A 90 -17.28 -1.76 15.70
CA ALA A 90 -17.61 -1.26 17.03
C ALA A 90 -16.83 0.02 17.36
N GLU A 91 -15.54 0.08 17.06
CA GLU A 91 -14.70 1.26 17.32
C GLU A 91 -15.10 2.45 16.40
N PHE A 92 -15.36 2.23 15.11
CA PHE A 92 -15.88 3.28 14.22
C PHE A 92 -17.18 3.87 14.74
N ARG A 93 -18.08 3.03 15.23
CA ARG A 93 -19.33 3.50 15.84
C ARG A 93 -19.09 4.27 17.15
N ALA A 94 -18.14 3.79 17.98
CA ALA A 94 -17.78 4.44 19.25
C ALA A 94 -17.13 5.81 19.03
N ALA A 95 -16.30 5.94 17.98
CA ALA A 95 -15.73 7.21 17.53
C ALA A 95 -16.77 8.16 16.90
N GLY A 96 -18.03 7.72 16.69
CA GLY A 96 -19.10 8.54 16.13
C GLY A 96 -19.10 8.64 14.61
N LEU A 97 -18.37 7.76 13.90
CA LEU A 97 -18.41 7.68 12.45
C LEU A 97 -19.77 7.18 11.97
N GLN A 98 -20.20 7.69 10.81
CA GLN A 98 -21.36 7.17 10.11
C GLN A 98 -20.96 5.98 9.22
N PRO A 99 -21.84 4.97 9.03
CA PRO A 99 -21.59 3.91 8.07
C PRO A 99 -21.53 4.50 6.65
N ALA A 100 -20.56 4.05 5.84
CA ALA A 100 -20.29 4.61 4.53
C ALA A 100 -21.01 3.89 3.38
N ASN A 101 -21.56 2.69 3.62
CA ASN A 101 -22.28 1.90 2.62
C ASN A 101 -23.76 1.75 3.02
N GLY A 102 -24.56 2.81 2.84
CA GLY A 102 -25.93 2.87 3.33
C GLY A 102 -25.96 2.79 4.85
N ASP A 103 -26.58 1.74 5.41
CA ASP A 103 -26.63 1.50 6.86
C ASP A 103 -25.50 0.56 7.35
N SER A 104 -24.57 0.18 6.46
CA SER A 104 -23.47 -0.74 6.74
C SER A 104 -22.10 -0.04 6.74
N TYR A 105 -21.23 -0.46 7.65
CA TYR A 105 -19.81 -0.13 7.60
C TYR A 105 -19.02 -1.02 6.63
N LEU A 106 -19.65 -2.09 6.09
CA LEU A 106 -18.94 -3.09 5.30
C LEU A 106 -19.13 -2.87 3.80
N GLN A 107 -18.03 -2.92 3.08
CA GLN A 107 -18.01 -3.11 1.63
C GLN A 107 -17.50 -4.53 1.36
N GLY A 108 -18.34 -5.41 0.83
CA GLY A 108 -17.96 -6.78 0.47
C GLY A 108 -16.86 -6.77 -0.61
N VAL A 109 -15.86 -7.61 -0.42
CA VAL A 109 -14.73 -7.80 -1.34
C VAL A 109 -14.74 -9.25 -1.80
N PRO A 110 -15.13 -9.53 -3.06
CA PRO A 110 -15.15 -10.88 -3.57
C PRO A 110 -13.73 -11.38 -3.81
N LEU A 111 -13.36 -12.50 -3.20
CA LEU A 111 -12.05 -13.10 -3.31
C LEU A 111 -12.16 -14.52 -3.89
N VAL A 112 -11.13 -14.92 -4.62
CA VAL A 112 -10.87 -16.29 -5.00
C VAL A 112 -9.54 -16.74 -4.41
N SER A 113 -9.53 -17.90 -3.78
CA SER A 113 -8.32 -18.56 -3.31
C SER A 113 -7.86 -19.53 -4.40
N ILE A 114 -6.57 -19.49 -4.74
CA ILE A 114 -5.92 -20.31 -5.76
C ILE A 114 -4.74 -21.01 -5.09
N THR A 115 -4.77 -22.34 -5.04
CA THR A 115 -3.65 -23.13 -4.50
C THR A 115 -3.08 -24.02 -5.61
N ALA A 116 -1.80 -23.85 -5.92
CA ALA A 116 -1.11 -24.73 -6.87
C ALA A 116 -0.89 -26.11 -6.24
N GLU A 117 -1.61 -27.12 -6.74
CA GLU A 117 -1.51 -28.51 -6.28
C GLU A 117 -0.36 -29.26 -6.93
N GLN A 118 -0.13 -29.02 -8.22
CA GLN A 118 0.97 -29.62 -8.98
C GLN A 118 1.54 -28.61 -9.97
N VAL A 119 2.86 -28.56 -10.03
CA VAL A 119 3.62 -27.78 -11.00
C VAL A 119 4.64 -28.72 -11.65
N THR A 120 4.59 -28.85 -12.98
CA THR A 120 5.61 -29.62 -13.70
C THR A 120 6.93 -28.85 -13.76
N PRO A 121 8.10 -29.49 -13.91
CA PRO A 121 9.30 -28.77 -14.29
C PRO A 121 9.06 -27.93 -15.55
N LEU A 122 9.63 -26.73 -15.60
CA LEU A 122 9.62 -25.90 -16.80
C LEU A 122 10.65 -26.47 -17.78
N ALA A 123 10.17 -27.09 -18.85
CA ALA A 123 11.00 -27.60 -19.92
C ALA A 123 11.34 -26.47 -20.90
N ILE A 124 12.60 -26.32 -21.23
CA ILE A 124 13.11 -25.39 -22.24
C ILE A 124 13.81 -26.22 -23.34
N GLU A 125 13.35 -26.08 -24.57
CA GLU A 125 13.83 -26.82 -25.74
C GLU A 125 14.19 -25.87 -26.89
N GLY A 126 14.87 -26.39 -27.93
CA GLY A 126 15.24 -25.66 -29.15
C GLY A 126 16.64 -25.06 -29.14
N GLY A 127 17.34 -25.06 -28.01
CA GLY A 127 18.70 -24.53 -27.90
C GLY A 127 19.80 -25.59 -28.02
N GLU A 128 21.01 -25.22 -27.61
CA GLU A 128 22.16 -26.13 -27.58
C GLU A 128 21.95 -27.30 -26.61
N GLU A 129 21.26 -27.03 -25.49
CA GLU A 129 20.92 -28.03 -24.48
C GLU A 129 19.42 -27.86 -24.09
N SER A 130 18.74 -29.00 -23.85
CA SER A 130 17.40 -29.01 -23.25
C SER A 130 17.53 -28.88 -21.74
N LEU A 131 16.70 -28.00 -21.13
CA LEU A 131 16.70 -27.75 -19.69
C LEU A 131 15.37 -28.20 -19.06
N ALA A 132 15.44 -28.64 -17.80
CA ALA A 132 14.26 -28.91 -16.96
C ALA A 132 14.41 -28.18 -15.63
N LEU A 133 13.82 -27.00 -15.52
CA LEU A 133 13.94 -26.14 -14.35
C LEU A 133 12.95 -26.59 -13.27
N ARG A 134 13.43 -26.68 -12.03
CA ARG A 134 12.68 -27.25 -10.91
C ARG A 134 11.91 -26.16 -10.16
N TYR A 135 10.65 -26.45 -9.88
CA TYR A 135 9.79 -25.58 -9.09
C TYR A 135 10.42 -25.27 -7.71
N GLN A 136 10.29 -24.02 -7.25
CA GLN A 136 10.86 -23.41 -6.03
C GLN A 136 12.39 -23.28 -6.01
N GLN A 137 13.12 -24.11 -6.74
CA GLN A 137 14.59 -24.12 -6.74
C GLN A 137 15.18 -23.24 -7.84
N ASP A 138 14.74 -23.48 -9.07
CA ASP A 138 15.25 -22.82 -10.28
C ASP A 138 14.24 -21.78 -10.81
N MET A 139 12.95 -22.02 -10.55
CA MET A 139 11.85 -21.15 -10.98
C MET A 139 10.67 -21.21 -10.01
N MET A 140 9.84 -20.15 -10.04
CA MET A 140 8.47 -20.13 -9.52
C MET A 140 7.53 -19.85 -10.68
N VAL A 141 6.42 -20.59 -10.78
CA VAL A 141 5.34 -20.29 -11.74
C VAL A 141 3.99 -20.53 -11.10
N TRP A 142 3.02 -19.74 -11.53
CA TRP A 142 1.62 -19.78 -11.11
C TRP A 142 0.71 -19.24 -12.21
N THR A 143 -0.58 -19.25 -11.96
CA THR A 143 -1.56 -18.55 -12.78
C THR A 143 -2.46 -17.68 -11.92
N LYS A 144 -2.86 -16.53 -12.44
CA LYS A 144 -3.95 -15.69 -11.91
C LYS A 144 -5.23 -15.81 -12.75
N ARG A 145 -5.30 -16.81 -13.62
CA ARG A 145 -6.55 -17.20 -14.27
C ARG A 145 -7.31 -18.16 -13.34
N TYR A 146 -8.61 -17.95 -13.17
CA TYR A 146 -9.46 -18.78 -12.29
C TYR A 146 -9.80 -20.10 -12.95
N ARG A 147 -8.79 -20.95 -13.14
CA ARG A 147 -8.90 -22.26 -13.80
C ARG A 147 -8.18 -23.33 -13.03
N GLU A 148 -8.78 -24.54 -13.02
CA GLU A 148 -8.20 -25.71 -12.38
C GLU A 148 -6.89 -26.17 -13.03
N ALA A 149 -6.66 -25.80 -14.30
CA ALA A 149 -5.42 -26.12 -15.01
C ALA A 149 -5.08 -25.04 -16.03
N GLU A 150 -3.82 -24.68 -16.10
CA GLU A 150 -3.22 -23.79 -17.12
C GLU A 150 -1.88 -24.36 -17.55
N SER A 151 -1.48 -24.05 -18.79
CA SER A 151 -0.21 -24.54 -19.33
C SER A 151 0.35 -23.66 -20.45
N LEU A 152 1.65 -23.74 -20.61
CA LEU A 152 2.37 -23.40 -21.83
C LEU A 152 2.78 -24.69 -22.52
N THR A 153 2.64 -24.77 -23.84
CA THR A 153 3.07 -25.93 -24.63
C THR A 153 3.82 -25.41 -25.84
N ASP A 154 5.09 -25.75 -25.94
CA ASP A 154 5.99 -25.35 -27.03
C ASP A 154 5.90 -23.85 -27.36
N SER A 155 5.75 -23.01 -26.32
CA SER A 155 5.59 -21.57 -26.44
C SER A 155 6.93 -20.91 -26.77
N ASP A 156 7.02 -20.24 -27.93
CA ASP A 156 8.25 -19.56 -28.35
C ASP A 156 8.67 -18.50 -27.35
N MET A 157 9.96 -18.47 -27.00
CA MET A 157 10.50 -17.54 -26.01
C MET A 157 11.13 -16.30 -26.64
N VAL A 158 10.84 -15.15 -26.05
CA VAL A 158 11.30 -13.84 -26.52
C VAL A 158 11.87 -13.05 -25.34
N PHE A 159 13.07 -12.50 -25.48
CA PHE A 159 13.62 -11.55 -24.52
C PHE A 159 13.17 -10.12 -24.88
N VAL A 160 12.47 -9.48 -23.96
CA VAL A 160 11.89 -8.13 -24.12
C VAL A 160 12.51 -7.10 -23.17
N GLY A 161 13.79 -7.28 -22.80
CA GLY A 161 14.47 -6.35 -21.93
C GLY A 161 13.73 -6.17 -20.59
N TYR A 162 13.37 -4.93 -20.26
CA TYR A 162 12.58 -4.62 -19.06
C TYR A 162 11.06 -4.76 -19.29
N GLY A 163 10.61 -5.01 -20.51
CA GLY A 163 9.19 -5.20 -20.84
C GLY A 163 8.34 -3.95 -20.56
N ILE A 164 8.84 -2.78 -20.88
CA ILE A 164 8.24 -1.48 -20.55
C ILE A 164 7.67 -0.83 -21.80
N VAL A 165 6.48 -0.24 -21.67
CA VAL A 165 5.88 0.73 -22.60
C VAL A 165 5.58 2.00 -21.81
N ALA A 166 6.43 3.02 -21.96
CA ALA A 166 6.38 4.29 -21.23
C ALA A 166 6.54 5.46 -22.22
N PRO A 167 5.43 5.95 -22.82
CA PRO A 167 5.47 7.01 -23.84
C PRO A 167 6.10 8.32 -23.35
N GLU A 168 5.96 8.66 -22.07
CA GLU A 168 6.55 9.86 -21.45
C GLU A 168 8.07 9.81 -21.37
N TYR A 169 8.66 8.60 -21.39
CA TYR A 169 10.10 8.38 -21.47
C TYR A 169 10.57 8.09 -22.90
N ASP A 170 9.65 8.11 -23.90
CA ASP A 170 9.95 7.66 -25.28
C ASP A 170 10.55 6.25 -25.28
N TRP A 171 9.90 5.33 -24.54
CA TRP A 171 10.39 3.97 -24.30
C TRP A 171 9.34 2.93 -24.67
N ASN A 172 9.72 1.93 -25.49
CA ASN A 172 8.86 0.81 -25.85
C ASN A 172 9.69 -0.45 -26.15
N ASP A 173 9.81 -1.35 -25.18
CA ASP A 173 10.54 -2.61 -25.31
C ASP A 173 9.85 -3.63 -26.25
N TYR A 174 8.62 -3.40 -26.63
CA TYR A 174 7.85 -4.28 -27.53
C TYR A 174 7.79 -3.74 -28.97
N GLU A 175 8.47 -2.64 -29.28
CA GLU A 175 8.36 -2.03 -30.61
C GLU A 175 8.82 -2.98 -31.71
N GLY A 176 7.96 -3.13 -32.74
CA GLY A 176 8.26 -3.95 -33.91
C GLY A 176 8.21 -5.46 -33.69
N LEU A 177 7.81 -5.95 -32.50
CA LEU A 177 7.75 -7.35 -32.17
C LEU A 177 6.34 -7.81 -31.80
N ASP A 178 5.88 -8.87 -32.45
CA ASP A 178 4.66 -9.58 -32.08
C ASP A 178 4.98 -10.67 -31.04
N VAL A 179 4.41 -10.54 -29.84
CA VAL A 179 4.55 -11.52 -28.73
C VAL A 179 3.25 -12.27 -28.46
N GLU A 180 2.22 -12.13 -29.28
CA GLU A 180 0.95 -12.84 -29.10
C GLU A 180 1.17 -14.34 -29.02
N GLY A 181 0.69 -14.99 -27.96
CA GLY A 181 0.82 -16.42 -27.70
C GLY A 181 2.21 -16.90 -27.31
N LYS A 182 3.21 -16.02 -27.17
CA LYS A 182 4.58 -16.37 -26.81
C LYS A 182 4.85 -16.20 -25.32
N THR A 183 5.98 -16.71 -24.88
CA THR A 183 6.50 -16.53 -23.52
C THR A 183 7.58 -15.45 -23.52
N VAL A 184 7.32 -14.34 -22.82
CA VAL A 184 8.29 -13.25 -22.69
C VAL A 184 9.19 -13.47 -21.48
N VAL A 185 10.49 -13.19 -21.63
CA VAL A 185 11.49 -13.17 -20.56
C VAL A 185 11.85 -11.72 -20.29
N ILE A 186 11.72 -11.30 -19.03
CA ILE A 186 11.71 -9.89 -18.64
C ILE A 186 12.69 -9.65 -17.49
N LEU A 187 13.41 -8.54 -17.50
CA LEU A 187 14.23 -8.10 -16.36
C LEU A 187 13.36 -7.42 -15.31
N VAL A 188 13.64 -7.68 -14.02
CA VAL A 188 13.03 -6.93 -12.92
C VAL A 188 13.64 -5.53 -12.82
N ASN A 189 12.90 -4.58 -12.22
CA ASN A 189 13.25 -3.17 -12.13
C ASN A 189 13.15 -2.45 -13.48
N ASP A 190 13.81 -1.30 -13.66
CA ASP A 190 13.75 -0.47 -14.86
C ASP A 190 15.17 -0.02 -15.31
N PRO A 191 15.31 0.56 -16.50
CA PRO A 191 16.61 0.98 -17.02
C PRO A 191 17.32 2.04 -16.15
N GLY A 192 16.58 2.86 -15.41
CA GLY A 192 17.13 3.85 -14.50
C GLY A 192 17.95 3.22 -13.38
N PHE A 193 17.46 2.12 -12.81
CA PHE A 193 18.20 1.37 -11.79
C PHE A 193 19.57 0.90 -12.29
N ALA A 194 19.63 0.37 -13.51
CA ALA A 194 20.87 -0.14 -14.10
C ALA A 194 21.86 0.95 -14.46
N THR A 195 21.39 2.10 -14.96
CA THR A 195 22.22 3.21 -15.44
C THR A 195 22.57 4.22 -14.34
N GLY A 196 21.67 4.39 -13.35
CA GLY A 196 21.74 5.45 -12.36
C GLY A 196 21.52 6.86 -12.94
N ASP A 197 21.07 6.98 -14.19
CA ASP A 197 20.80 8.24 -14.86
C ASP A 197 19.48 8.84 -14.35
N PRO A 198 19.50 9.99 -13.65
CA PRO A 198 18.28 10.59 -13.08
C PRO A 198 17.28 11.08 -14.14
N GLU A 199 17.71 11.25 -15.41
CA GLU A 199 16.85 11.61 -16.53
C GLU A 199 16.13 10.38 -17.13
N LEU A 200 16.48 9.18 -16.67
CA LEU A 200 15.92 7.91 -17.15
C LEU A 200 15.24 7.18 -15.98
N PHE A 201 13.91 7.08 -16.01
CA PHE A 201 13.09 6.41 -14.99
C PHE A 201 13.47 6.81 -13.54
N ASN A 202 13.69 8.11 -13.29
CA ASN A 202 14.09 8.66 -11.98
C ASN A 202 15.39 8.07 -11.41
N GLY A 203 16.30 7.59 -12.26
CA GLY A 203 17.56 7.00 -11.85
C GLY A 203 17.35 5.72 -11.04
N ARG A 204 18.01 5.62 -9.88
CA ARG A 204 17.90 4.41 -9.06
C ARG A 204 16.56 4.25 -8.32
N ALA A 205 15.74 5.29 -8.21
CA ALA A 205 14.42 5.18 -7.60
C ALA A 205 13.50 4.37 -8.52
N MET A 206 12.93 3.28 -7.99
CA MET A 206 12.02 2.44 -8.77
C MET A 206 10.80 3.23 -9.20
N THR A 207 10.45 3.18 -10.49
CA THR A 207 9.15 3.62 -11.01
C THR A 207 8.13 2.47 -10.98
N TYR A 208 6.85 2.75 -11.28
CA TYR A 208 5.87 1.67 -11.45
C TYR A 208 6.29 0.66 -12.52
N TYR A 209 6.95 1.15 -13.57
CA TYR A 209 7.48 0.29 -14.65
C TYR A 209 8.49 -0.74 -14.15
N GLY A 210 9.22 -0.44 -13.07
CA GLY A 210 10.17 -1.36 -12.43
C GLY A 210 9.52 -2.48 -11.63
N ARG A 211 8.25 -2.34 -11.24
CA ARG A 211 7.54 -3.33 -10.44
C ARG A 211 7.26 -4.61 -11.23
N TRP A 212 7.43 -5.75 -10.56
CA TRP A 212 7.13 -7.06 -11.15
C TRP A 212 5.65 -7.21 -11.56
N THR A 213 4.71 -6.58 -10.85
CA THR A 213 3.30 -6.56 -11.19
C THR A 213 3.06 -5.93 -12.57
N TYR A 214 3.69 -4.78 -12.83
CA TYR A 214 3.62 -4.12 -14.14
C TYR A 214 4.08 -5.04 -15.27
N LYS A 215 5.15 -5.84 -15.05
CA LYS A 215 5.69 -6.74 -16.08
C LYS A 215 4.65 -7.75 -16.57
N TYR A 216 3.88 -8.34 -15.66
CA TYR A 216 2.80 -9.27 -16.01
C TYR A 216 1.62 -8.56 -16.64
N GLU A 217 1.25 -7.39 -16.14
CA GLU A 217 0.18 -6.56 -16.72
C GLU A 217 0.50 -6.17 -18.16
N GLU A 218 1.73 -5.69 -18.41
CA GLU A 218 2.13 -5.29 -19.76
C GLU A 218 2.27 -6.48 -20.70
N ALA A 219 2.87 -7.59 -20.27
CA ALA A 219 2.92 -8.81 -21.07
C ALA A 219 1.53 -9.29 -21.47
N ALA A 220 0.54 -9.19 -20.58
CA ALA A 220 -0.85 -9.53 -20.87
C ALA A 220 -1.48 -8.55 -21.87
N ARG A 221 -1.22 -7.22 -21.76
CA ARG A 221 -1.67 -6.20 -22.72
C ARG A 221 -1.10 -6.44 -24.12
N GLN A 222 0.12 -6.95 -24.20
CA GLN A 222 0.80 -7.31 -25.46
C GLN A 222 0.38 -8.70 -26.01
N GLY A 223 -0.52 -9.42 -25.32
CA GLY A 223 -1.05 -10.71 -25.76
C GLY A 223 -0.13 -11.92 -25.51
N ALA A 224 0.90 -11.78 -24.68
CA ALA A 224 1.78 -12.90 -24.32
C ALA A 224 1.00 -14.03 -23.62
N ALA A 225 1.39 -15.28 -23.87
CA ALA A 225 0.83 -16.44 -23.20
C ALA A 225 1.50 -16.68 -21.83
N GLY A 226 2.79 -16.41 -21.71
CA GLY A 226 3.55 -16.53 -20.48
C GLY A 226 4.49 -15.36 -20.26
N ALA A 227 4.82 -15.07 -19.00
CA ALA A 227 5.80 -14.06 -18.64
C ALA A 227 6.69 -14.58 -17.51
N LEU A 228 8.01 -14.59 -17.74
CA LEU A 228 9.01 -15.07 -16.80
C LEU A 228 9.99 -13.95 -16.48
N ILE A 229 9.99 -13.50 -15.22
CA ILE A 229 10.87 -12.43 -14.76
C ILE A 229 12.19 -13.00 -14.27
N VAL A 230 13.30 -12.43 -14.70
CA VAL A 230 14.64 -12.77 -14.20
C VAL A 230 14.83 -12.14 -12.83
N HIS A 231 15.07 -12.97 -11.81
CA HIS A 231 15.34 -12.52 -10.46
C HIS A 231 16.82 -12.17 -10.27
N GLU A 232 17.07 -10.92 -9.92
CA GLU A 232 18.35 -10.47 -9.39
C GLU A 232 18.08 -9.79 -8.04
N THR A 233 18.77 -10.25 -6.98
CA THR A 233 18.48 -9.85 -5.59
C THR A 233 18.56 -8.34 -5.37
N GLU A 234 19.54 -7.67 -5.97
CA GLU A 234 19.73 -6.23 -5.80
C GLU A 234 18.62 -5.45 -6.52
N ALA A 235 18.32 -5.81 -7.77
CA ALA A 235 17.28 -5.16 -8.57
C ALA A 235 15.87 -5.45 -8.06
N ALA A 236 15.61 -6.66 -7.55
CA ALA A 236 14.32 -7.01 -6.94
C ALA A 236 14.11 -6.36 -5.56
N GLY A 237 15.21 -6.05 -4.84
CA GLY A 237 15.20 -5.53 -3.48
C GLY A 237 14.97 -6.59 -2.39
N TYR A 238 14.95 -7.89 -2.75
CA TYR A 238 14.77 -9.03 -1.84
C TYR A 238 15.40 -10.31 -2.42
N PRO A 239 15.80 -11.27 -1.56
CA PRO A 239 16.38 -12.53 -2.00
C PRO A 239 15.35 -13.50 -2.59
N TRP A 240 15.81 -14.49 -3.36
CA TRP A 240 14.97 -15.54 -3.96
C TRP A 240 14.01 -16.23 -2.99
N LEU A 241 14.42 -16.40 -1.73
CA LEU A 241 13.59 -17.04 -0.70
C LEU A 241 12.26 -16.32 -0.49
N VAL A 242 12.23 -15.00 -0.68
CA VAL A 242 10.98 -14.22 -0.62
C VAL A 242 10.05 -14.62 -1.77
N VAL A 243 10.57 -14.72 -3.00
CA VAL A 243 9.75 -15.15 -4.16
C VAL A 243 9.22 -16.57 -3.96
N SER A 244 10.10 -17.51 -3.60
CA SER A 244 9.71 -18.92 -3.43
C SER A 244 8.77 -19.14 -2.24
N GLY A 245 8.90 -18.35 -1.20
CA GLY A 245 8.01 -18.41 -0.02
C GLY A 245 6.64 -17.77 -0.28
N SER A 246 6.62 -16.55 -0.82
CA SER A 246 5.37 -15.79 -1.03
C SER A 246 4.44 -16.43 -2.07
N TRP A 247 4.99 -17.10 -3.10
CA TRP A 247 4.19 -17.71 -4.18
C TRP A 247 3.96 -19.22 -4.00
N SER A 248 4.28 -19.75 -2.81
CA SER A 248 3.95 -21.14 -2.46
C SER A 248 2.74 -21.18 -1.53
N GLY A 249 1.85 -22.15 -1.73
CA GLY A 249 0.63 -22.30 -0.93
C GLY A 249 -0.57 -21.57 -1.50
N GLU A 250 -1.50 -21.20 -0.63
CA GLU A 250 -2.73 -20.51 -0.98
C GLU A 250 -2.46 -19.05 -1.31
N GLN A 251 -2.95 -18.62 -2.46
CA GLN A 251 -2.89 -17.23 -2.94
C GLN A 251 -4.31 -16.71 -3.08
N PHE A 252 -4.50 -15.41 -2.89
CA PHE A 252 -5.79 -14.76 -3.13
C PHE A 252 -5.71 -13.82 -4.34
N ASP A 253 -6.86 -13.64 -5.01
CA ASP A 253 -7.07 -12.58 -6.00
C ASP A 253 -8.54 -12.14 -5.94
N LEU A 254 -8.89 -11.03 -6.61
CA LEU A 254 -10.27 -10.59 -6.72
C LEU A 254 -11.07 -11.53 -7.63
N ASP A 255 -12.23 -12.00 -7.18
CA ASP A 255 -13.16 -12.76 -8.03
C ASP A 255 -13.98 -11.79 -8.90
N LEU A 256 -13.40 -11.39 -10.03
CA LEU A 256 -14.00 -10.46 -10.98
C LEU A 256 -14.83 -11.18 -12.07
N GLY A 257 -14.87 -12.49 -12.09
CA GLY A 257 -15.56 -13.27 -13.11
C GLY A 257 -15.15 -12.85 -14.53
N ASP A 258 -16.16 -12.57 -15.39
CA ASP A 258 -15.92 -12.13 -16.78
C ASP A 258 -15.35 -10.71 -16.89
N ALA A 259 -15.33 -9.93 -15.81
CA ALA A 259 -14.76 -8.57 -15.77
C ALA A 259 -13.26 -8.56 -15.44
N ALA A 260 -12.65 -9.73 -15.20
CA ALA A 260 -11.23 -9.84 -14.90
C ALA A 260 -10.37 -9.25 -16.04
N PRO A 261 -9.33 -8.45 -15.73
CA PRO A 261 -8.43 -7.95 -16.74
C PRO A 261 -7.71 -9.10 -17.46
N PRO A 262 -7.23 -8.87 -18.70
CA PRO A 262 -6.41 -9.86 -19.39
C PRO A 262 -5.23 -10.31 -18.51
N ARG A 263 -5.00 -11.63 -18.46
CA ARG A 263 -3.88 -12.24 -17.73
C ARG A 263 -3.13 -13.19 -18.65
N VAL A 264 -1.83 -13.27 -18.53
CA VAL A 264 -1.05 -14.34 -19.17
C VAL A 264 -1.47 -15.70 -18.56
N ALA A 265 -1.31 -16.80 -19.29
CA ALA A 265 -1.67 -18.13 -18.77
C ALA A 265 -0.74 -18.53 -17.60
N ILE A 266 0.54 -18.22 -17.73
CA ILE A 266 1.56 -18.50 -16.71
C ILE A 266 2.35 -17.23 -16.40
N GLU A 267 2.33 -16.83 -15.16
CA GLU A 267 3.24 -15.87 -14.56
C GLU A 267 4.36 -16.60 -13.85
N GLY A 268 5.57 -16.06 -13.83
CA GLY A 268 6.65 -16.71 -13.09
C GLY A 268 7.94 -15.93 -13.01
N TRP A 269 8.84 -16.49 -12.20
CA TRP A 269 10.20 -16.00 -12.00
C TRP A 269 11.22 -17.10 -12.30
N LEU A 270 12.37 -16.70 -12.81
CA LEU A 270 13.56 -17.52 -12.93
C LEU A 270 14.62 -17.02 -11.94
N THR A 271 15.35 -17.91 -11.26
CA THR A 271 16.57 -17.50 -10.56
C THR A 271 17.58 -16.94 -11.55
N GLY A 272 18.50 -16.07 -11.12
CA GLY A 272 19.57 -15.56 -11.98
C GLY A 272 20.43 -16.69 -12.58
N GLU A 273 20.66 -17.80 -11.84
CA GLU A 273 21.39 -18.98 -12.35
C GLU A 273 20.59 -19.71 -13.44
N ALA A 274 19.28 -19.91 -13.23
CA ALA A 274 18.42 -20.54 -14.23
C ALA A 274 18.33 -19.67 -15.50
N ALA A 275 18.19 -18.35 -15.34
CA ALA A 275 18.18 -17.41 -16.46
C ALA A 275 19.49 -17.47 -17.27
N ARG A 276 20.66 -17.49 -16.59
CA ARG A 276 21.95 -17.67 -17.28
C ARG A 276 21.99 -18.96 -18.11
N SER A 277 21.47 -20.06 -17.56
CA SER A 277 21.40 -21.33 -18.26
C SER A 277 20.48 -21.28 -19.49
N VAL A 278 19.32 -20.62 -19.37
CA VAL A 278 18.38 -20.42 -20.48
C VAL A 278 19.02 -19.57 -21.59
N PHE A 279 19.65 -18.44 -21.25
CA PHE A 279 20.30 -17.58 -22.23
C PHE A 279 21.51 -18.27 -22.89
N ALA A 280 22.32 -18.99 -22.13
CA ALA A 280 23.44 -19.76 -22.67
C ALA A 280 22.95 -20.84 -23.66
N SER A 281 21.83 -21.54 -23.37
CA SER A 281 21.22 -22.49 -24.29
C SER A 281 20.77 -21.84 -25.62
N ALA A 282 20.39 -20.56 -25.59
CA ALA A 282 20.09 -19.74 -26.76
C ALA A 282 21.34 -19.19 -27.47
N GLY A 283 22.56 -19.48 -26.97
CA GLY A 283 23.80 -18.90 -27.48
C GLY A 283 23.95 -17.39 -27.16
N VAL A 284 23.35 -16.92 -26.07
CA VAL A 284 23.31 -15.52 -25.66
C VAL A 284 23.97 -15.36 -24.30
N ASP A 285 24.81 -14.35 -24.13
CA ASP A 285 25.32 -13.93 -22.82
C ASP A 285 24.28 -13.05 -22.10
N LEU A 286 23.86 -13.44 -20.88
CA LEU A 286 22.86 -12.71 -20.12
C LEU A 286 23.36 -11.32 -19.69
N ASP A 287 24.62 -11.20 -19.29
CA ASP A 287 25.17 -9.92 -18.81
C ASP A 287 25.27 -8.89 -19.95
N GLU A 288 25.63 -9.37 -21.18
CA GLU A 288 25.57 -8.54 -22.39
C GLU A 288 24.12 -8.15 -22.72
N ALA A 289 23.16 -9.07 -22.60
CA ALA A 289 21.75 -8.84 -22.85
C ALA A 289 21.16 -7.80 -21.85
N VAL A 290 21.48 -7.92 -20.55
CA VAL A 290 21.09 -6.96 -19.51
C VAL A 290 21.67 -5.58 -19.80
N SER A 291 22.95 -5.50 -20.18
CA SER A 291 23.59 -4.23 -20.51
C SER A 291 22.95 -3.57 -21.74
N ALA A 292 22.59 -4.36 -22.76
CA ALA A 292 21.91 -3.86 -23.96
C ALA A 292 20.49 -3.37 -23.65
N ALA A 293 19.77 -4.06 -22.77
CA ALA A 293 18.39 -3.71 -22.40
C ALA A 293 18.28 -2.36 -21.65
N ALA A 294 19.36 -1.86 -21.07
CA ALA A 294 19.39 -0.55 -20.43
C ALA A 294 19.56 0.63 -21.43
N SER A 295 19.70 0.35 -22.72
CA SER A 295 19.89 1.34 -23.78
C SER A 295 18.59 1.63 -24.53
N ARG A 296 18.41 2.87 -25.00
CA ARG A 296 17.28 3.26 -25.86
C ARG A 296 17.30 2.60 -27.25
N GLU A 297 18.45 2.10 -27.67
CA GLU A 297 18.63 1.35 -28.91
C GLU A 297 18.36 -0.16 -28.73
N PHE A 298 17.86 -0.57 -27.57
CA PHE A 298 17.50 -1.99 -27.35
C PHE A 298 16.38 -2.41 -28.29
N GLU A 299 16.56 -3.58 -28.89
CA GLU A 299 15.53 -4.24 -29.68
C GLU A 299 15.25 -5.62 -29.07
N ALA A 300 13.98 -5.88 -28.75
CA ALA A 300 13.54 -7.20 -28.29
C ALA A 300 13.84 -8.28 -29.34
N ARG A 301 14.14 -9.51 -28.88
CA ARG A 301 14.58 -10.57 -29.79
C ARG A 301 14.05 -11.95 -29.40
N PRO A 302 13.72 -12.80 -30.40
CA PRO A 302 13.46 -14.20 -30.17
C PRO A 302 14.73 -14.91 -29.63
N LEU A 303 14.54 -15.82 -28.65
CA LEU A 303 15.65 -16.65 -28.13
C LEU A 303 15.85 -17.93 -28.94
N GLY A 304 14.92 -18.28 -29.84
CA GLY A 304 14.95 -19.56 -30.56
C GLY A 304 14.69 -20.77 -29.67
N LEU A 305 14.14 -20.52 -28.47
CA LEU A 305 13.79 -21.53 -27.47
C LEU A 305 12.26 -21.65 -27.36
N GLN A 306 11.79 -22.78 -26.83
CA GLN A 306 10.41 -23.06 -26.53
C GLN A 306 10.24 -23.48 -25.07
N ALA A 307 9.20 -22.95 -24.41
CA ALA A 307 8.87 -23.21 -23.02
C ALA A 307 7.61 -24.08 -22.91
N SER A 308 7.67 -25.10 -22.04
CA SER A 308 6.51 -25.93 -21.70
C SER A 308 6.43 -26.14 -20.19
N VAL A 309 5.27 -25.82 -19.58
CA VAL A 309 4.99 -26.02 -18.17
C VAL A 309 3.49 -26.17 -17.96
N ALA A 310 3.07 -26.93 -16.96
CA ALA A 310 1.67 -27.08 -16.57
C ALA A 310 1.51 -26.86 -15.05
N VAL A 311 0.43 -26.18 -14.69
CA VAL A 311 0.01 -25.94 -13.31
C VAL A 311 -1.41 -26.46 -13.14
N THR A 312 -1.67 -27.24 -12.09
CA THR A 312 -3.03 -27.60 -11.65
C THR A 312 -3.31 -26.98 -10.31
N ASN A 313 -4.53 -26.44 -10.15
CA ASN A 313 -4.92 -25.65 -8.99
C ASN A 313 -6.19 -26.20 -8.35
N SER A 314 -6.34 -26.00 -7.05
CA SER A 314 -7.64 -25.96 -6.39
C SER A 314 -8.09 -24.51 -6.25
N LEU A 315 -9.39 -24.27 -6.42
CA LEU A 315 -10.01 -22.94 -6.37
C LEU A 315 -11.11 -22.92 -5.32
N SER A 316 -11.25 -21.82 -4.61
CA SER A 316 -12.35 -21.60 -3.68
C SER A 316 -12.75 -20.12 -3.68
N SER A 317 -14.01 -19.81 -3.93
CA SER A 317 -14.53 -18.44 -3.83
C SER A 317 -14.93 -18.14 -2.40
N MET A 318 -14.68 -16.91 -1.95
CA MET A 318 -15.03 -16.40 -0.65
C MET A 318 -15.37 -14.91 -0.71
N GLU A 319 -15.94 -14.36 0.33
CA GLU A 319 -16.15 -12.93 0.49
C GLU A 319 -15.43 -12.46 1.75
N SER A 320 -14.66 -11.39 1.63
CA SER A 320 -14.09 -10.62 2.72
C SER A 320 -14.72 -9.22 2.75
N ALA A 321 -14.25 -8.31 3.59
CA ALA A 321 -14.83 -6.99 3.69
C ALA A 321 -13.79 -5.90 4.01
N ASN A 322 -13.88 -4.77 3.29
CA ASN A 322 -13.38 -3.51 3.79
C ASN A 322 -14.34 -2.93 4.84
N VAL A 323 -13.80 -2.31 5.90
CA VAL A 323 -14.61 -1.60 6.90
C VAL A 323 -14.48 -0.10 6.64
N VAL A 324 -15.62 0.59 6.40
CA VAL A 324 -15.61 1.97 5.94
C VAL A 324 -16.53 2.82 6.79
N GLY A 325 -15.95 3.84 7.45
CA GLY A 325 -16.68 4.84 8.23
C GLY A 325 -16.40 6.25 7.72
N MET A 326 -17.28 7.19 7.99
CA MET A 326 -17.17 8.57 7.53
C MET A 326 -17.61 9.58 8.58
N LEU A 327 -16.88 10.69 8.67
CA LEU A 327 -17.35 11.94 9.29
C LEU A 327 -17.73 12.92 8.17
N PRO A 328 -19.01 13.32 8.07
CA PRO A 328 -19.45 14.25 7.04
C PRO A 328 -18.82 15.64 7.19
N GLY A 329 -18.41 16.21 6.07
CA GLY A 329 -17.93 17.59 6.02
C GLY A 329 -19.01 18.61 6.33
N SER A 330 -18.70 19.62 7.14
CA SER A 330 -19.64 20.67 7.55
C SER A 330 -19.91 21.71 6.45
N LYS A 331 -18.99 21.85 5.45
CA LYS A 331 -19.12 22.82 4.34
C LYS A 331 -19.09 22.15 2.96
N HIS A 332 -18.29 21.12 2.81
CA HIS A 332 -18.05 20.42 1.54
C HIS A 332 -18.20 18.90 1.72
N PRO A 333 -19.44 18.42 2.02
CA PRO A 333 -19.67 17.01 2.36
C PRO A 333 -19.47 16.04 1.19
N ASP A 334 -19.36 16.51 -0.03
CA ASP A 334 -19.11 15.75 -1.25
C ASP A 334 -17.66 15.85 -1.75
N GLU A 335 -16.73 16.33 -0.92
CA GLU A 335 -15.29 16.31 -1.12
C GLU A 335 -14.65 15.45 -0.02
N TYR A 336 -13.81 14.50 -0.39
CA TYR A 336 -13.38 13.43 0.51
C TYR A 336 -11.87 13.44 0.72
N ILE A 337 -11.45 13.24 1.97
CA ILE A 337 -10.07 12.88 2.35
C ILE A 337 -10.16 11.47 2.90
N VAL A 338 -9.39 10.53 2.34
CA VAL A 338 -9.45 9.11 2.68
C VAL A 338 -8.22 8.71 3.47
N TYR A 339 -8.41 8.22 4.69
CA TYR A 339 -7.38 7.52 5.45
C TYR A 339 -7.50 6.03 5.19
N THR A 340 -6.37 5.37 4.87
CA THR A 340 -6.31 3.92 4.65
C THR A 340 -5.36 3.24 5.61
N ALA A 341 -5.73 2.05 6.08
CA ALA A 341 -4.85 1.10 6.76
C ALA A 341 -5.38 -0.31 6.48
N HIS A 342 -4.51 -1.28 6.21
CA HIS A 342 -4.99 -2.66 6.09
C HIS A 342 -5.16 -3.29 7.47
N TRP A 343 -6.21 -4.08 7.59
CA TRP A 343 -6.52 -4.77 8.84
C TRP A 343 -6.07 -6.23 8.85
N ASP A 344 -5.84 -6.81 7.68
CA ASP A 344 -5.41 -8.20 7.53
C ASP A 344 -3.92 -8.39 7.85
N HIS A 345 -3.54 -9.63 8.09
CA HIS A 345 -2.17 -10.10 8.11
C HIS A 345 -2.12 -11.59 7.72
N LEU A 346 -0.99 -12.25 7.91
CA LEU A 346 -0.69 -13.57 7.32
C LEU A 346 -1.42 -14.76 7.96
N GLY A 347 -2.17 -14.55 9.04
CA GLY A 347 -2.97 -15.59 9.67
C GLY A 347 -2.18 -16.61 10.46
N VAL A 348 -2.54 -17.89 10.32
CA VAL A 348 -1.96 -19.01 11.08
C VAL A 348 -1.20 -19.95 10.16
N ALA A 349 0.11 -20.10 10.38
CA ALA A 349 0.94 -21.02 9.61
C ALA A 349 0.47 -22.47 9.71
N ARG A 350 0.50 -23.19 8.59
CA ARG A 350 0.22 -24.64 8.54
C ARG A 350 1.36 -25.52 9.07
N SER A 351 2.48 -24.91 9.48
CA SER A 351 3.69 -25.60 9.95
C SER A 351 3.54 -26.16 11.36
N VAL A 352 4.43 -27.09 11.74
CA VAL A 352 4.52 -27.69 13.08
C VAL A 352 5.35 -26.85 14.07
N LEU A 353 5.52 -25.57 13.83
CA LEU A 353 6.23 -24.67 14.75
C LEU A 353 5.46 -24.52 16.07
N GLN A 354 6.16 -24.18 17.14
CA GLN A 354 5.57 -24.04 18.48
C GLN A 354 4.62 -22.83 18.49
N ASP A 355 5.03 -21.72 17.91
CA ASP A 355 4.20 -20.58 17.60
C ASP A 355 3.90 -20.55 16.09
N ARG A 356 2.64 -20.28 15.73
CA ARG A 356 2.16 -20.34 14.36
C ARG A 356 1.33 -19.13 13.95
N ILE A 357 1.04 -18.23 14.89
CA ILE A 357 0.20 -17.07 14.64
C ILE A 357 1.10 -15.92 14.20
N TYR A 358 0.80 -15.35 13.07
CA TYR A 358 1.41 -14.10 12.61
C TYR A 358 0.57 -12.95 13.17
N ASN A 359 0.90 -12.51 14.39
CA ASN A 359 0.09 -11.52 15.12
C ASN A 359 0.06 -10.15 14.44
N GLY A 360 1.10 -9.79 13.66
CA GLY A 360 1.12 -8.57 12.87
C GLY A 360 0.91 -7.32 13.71
N ALA A 361 1.70 -7.17 14.78
CA ALA A 361 1.52 -6.07 15.71
C ALA A 361 1.95 -4.74 15.11
N VAL A 362 3.12 -4.69 14.47
CA VAL A 362 3.56 -3.50 13.74
C VAL A 362 2.91 -3.47 12.35
N ASP A 363 2.86 -4.62 11.69
CA ASP A 363 2.27 -4.82 10.36
C ASP A 363 0.92 -5.58 10.47
N ASN A 364 -0.26 -4.95 10.50
CA ASN A 364 -0.46 -3.50 10.49
C ASN A 364 -1.45 -3.08 11.59
N ALA A 365 -1.38 -3.72 12.78
CA ALA A 365 -2.23 -3.28 13.89
C ALA A 365 -1.88 -1.83 14.31
N THR A 366 -0.62 -1.38 14.13
CA THR A 366 -0.22 0.02 14.41
C THR A 366 -0.89 1.01 13.47
N GLY A 367 -0.97 0.72 12.17
CA GLY A 367 -1.63 1.59 11.20
C GLY A 367 -3.13 1.70 11.47
N VAL A 368 -3.78 0.58 11.78
CA VAL A 368 -5.20 0.57 12.17
C VAL A 368 -5.43 1.35 13.46
N ALA A 369 -4.61 1.16 14.49
CA ALA A 369 -4.69 1.92 15.74
C ALA A 369 -4.51 3.42 15.49
N GLY A 370 -3.51 3.82 14.70
CA GLY A 370 -3.29 5.22 14.31
C GLY A 370 -4.49 5.82 13.58
N MET A 371 -5.13 5.05 12.69
CA MET A 371 -6.34 5.48 11.99
C MET A 371 -7.53 5.69 12.95
N LEU A 372 -7.69 4.83 13.96
CA LEU A 372 -8.73 4.97 14.98
C LEU A 372 -8.50 6.22 15.84
N GLU A 373 -7.27 6.49 16.28
CA GLU A 373 -6.90 7.70 17.00
C GLU A 373 -7.17 8.96 16.18
N ILE A 374 -6.87 8.97 14.88
CA ILE A 374 -7.17 10.08 13.98
C ILE A 374 -8.70 10.28 13.86
N ALA A 375 -9.47 9.21 13.81
CA ALA A 375 -10.93 9.28 13.76
C ALA A 375 -11.50 9.93 15.03
N GLU A 376 -11.01 9.56 16.20
CA GLU A 376 -11.39 10.17 17.47
C GLU A 376 -11.01 11.66 17.53
N ALA A 377 -9.80 12.01 17.04
CA ALA A 377 -9.34 13.38 16.99
C ALA A 377 -10.24 14.26 16.10
N PHE A 378 -10.63 13.79 14.91
CA PHE A 378 -11.58 14.49 14.06
C PHE A 378 -12.97 14.61 14.70
N ALA A 379 -13.45 13.57 15.36
CA ALA A 379 -14.73 13.59 16.06
C ALA A 379 -14.73 14.53 17.29
N ALA A 380 -13.57 14.78 17.89
CA ALA A 380 -13.40 15.70 19.01
C ALA A 380 -13.35 17.18 18.59
N MET A 381 -13.27 17.49 17.29
CA MET A 381 -13.30 18.88 16.81
C MET A 381 -14.68 19.51 17.04
N ASP A 382 -14.73 20.66 17.71
CA ASP A 382 -15.98 21.38 18.01
C ASP A 382 -16.78 21.77 16.74
N SER A 383 -16.09 22.18 15.67
CA SER A 383 -16.69 22.56 14.40
C SER A 383 -16.81 21.42 13.38
N GLY A 384 -16.19 20.27 13.67
CA GLY A 384 -16.01 19.18 12.72
C GLY A 384 -15.15 19.56 11.51
N PRO A 385 -14.80 18.60 10.63
CA PRO A 385 -14.07 18.86 9.42
C PRO A 385 -14.93 19.64 8.40
N GLU A 386 -14.31 20.47 7.54
CA GLU A 386 -15.04 21.19 6.49
C GLU A 386 -15.34 20.29 5.28
N ARG A 387 -14.44 19.36 4.92
CA ARG A 387 -14.60 18.27 3.96
C ARG A 387 -14.88 16.96 4.69
N SER A 388 -15.51 16.00 4.03
CA SER A 388 -15.75 14.66 4.59
C SER A 388 -14.44 13.90 4.77
N ILE A 389 -14.30 13.24 5.93
CA ILE A 389 -13.17 12.35 6.22
C ILE A 389 -13.68 10.91 6.19
N VAL A 390 -13.06 10.10 5.33
CA VAL A 390 -13.38 8.68 5.17
C VAL A 390 -12.26 7.86 5.80
N PHE A 391 -12.63 6.90 6.64
CA PHE A 391 -11.73 5.93 7.26
C PHE A 391 -12.00 4.57 6.64
N LEU A 392 -11.00 4.04 5.95
CA LEU A 392 -11.10 2.83 5.14
C LEU A 392 -10.08 1.80 5.62
N ALA A 393 -10.53 0.85 6.44
CA ALA A 393 -9.74 -0.31 6.82
C ALA A 393 -9.92 -1.39 5.75
N VAL A 394 -8.86 -1.69 4.99
CA VAL A 394 -8.93 -2.62 3.85
C VAL A 394 -8.51 -4.03 4.22
N THR A 395 -9.05 -5.00 3.48
CA THR A 395 -8.71 -6.43 3.56
C THR A 395 -7.68 -6.83 2.51
N ALA A 396 -7.03 -7.97 2.72
CA ALA A 396 -6.19 -8.67 1.75
C ALA A 396 -5.11 -7.80 1.09
N GLU A 397 -4.50 -6.89 1.86
CA GLU A 397 -3.32 -6.13 1.45
C GLU A 397 -2.16 -7.07 1.20
N GLU A 398 -1.92 -8.00 2.14
CA GLU A 398 -0.85 -9.00 2.12
C GLU A 398 -0.92 -9.96 0.92
N SER A 399 -2.07 -10.01 0.28
CA SER A 399 -2.33 -10.83 -0.92
C SER A 399 -2.21 -10.03 -2.23
N GLY A 400 -1.75 -8.78 -2.16
CA GLY A 400 -1.51 -7.93 -3.32
C GLY A 400 -2.46 -6.73 -3.41
N LEU A 401 -2.74 -6.06 -2.29
CA LEU A 401 -3.51 -4.82 -2.20
C LEU A 401 -4.97 -4.97 -2.67
N LEU A 402 -5.58 -6.16 -2.46
CA LEU A 402 -6.86 -6.51 -3.11
C LEU A 402 -8.03 -5.67 -2.60
N GLY A 403 -8.10 -5.39 -1.30
CA GLY A 403 -9.18 -4.59 -0.72
C GLY A 403 -9.16 -3.15 -1.20
N SER A 404 -7.99 -2.53 -1.30
CA SER A 404 -7.85 -1.17 -1.83
C SER A 404 -8.05 -1.12 -3.35
N ASP A 405 -7.65 -2.16 -4.11
CA ASP A 405 -7.94 -2.25 -5.54
C ASP A 405 -9.45 -2.39 -5.80
N TRP A 406 -10.12 -3.22 -4.99
CA TRP A 406 -11.57 -3.33 -5.04
C TRP A 406 -12.25 -1.99 -4.75
N TYR A 407 -11.85 -1.29 -3.68
CA TYR A 407 -12.39 0.03 -3.37
C TYR A 407 -12.12 1.05 -4.49
N ALA A 408 -10.90 1.13 -4.99
CA ALA A 408 -10.54 2.06 -6.05
C ALA A 408 -11.25 1.77 -7.39
N SER A 409 -11.68 0.52 -7.60
CA SER A 409 -12.44 0.10 -8.79
C SER A 409 -13.95 0.22 -8.60
N HIS A 410 -14.45 0.11 -7.35
CA HIS A 410 -15.85 0.16 -6.95
C HIS A 410 -16.04 1.13 -5.77
N PRO A 411 -15.65 2.41 -5.94
CA PRO A 411 -15.59 3.34 -4.82
C PRO A 411 -16.98 3.67 -4.29
N LEU A 412 -17.11 3.72 -2.95
CA LEU A 412 -18.34 4.18 -2.29
C LEU A 412 -18.51 5.70 -2.46
N PHE A 413 -17.41 6.43 -2.64
CA PHE A 413 -17.38 7.85 -2.91
C PHE A 413 -16.55 8.13 -4.17
N PRO A 414 -16.98 9.05 -5.06
CA PRO A 414 -16.31 9.29 -6.33
C PRO A 414 -14.83 9.65 -6.16
N LEU A 415 -13.92 8.95 -6.84
CA LEU A 415 -12.47 9.22 -6.72
C LEU A 415 -12.08 10.58 -7.29
N GLU A 416 -12.80 11.09 -8.29
CA GLU A 416 -12.65 12.46 -8.80
C GLU A 416 -12.99 13.53 -7.76
N ARG A 417 -13.76 13.19 -6.72
CA ARG A 417 -14.08 14.02 -5.55
C ARG A 417 -13.16 13.72 -4.35
N THR A 418 -12.23 12.80 -4.49
CA THR A 418 -11.25 12.50 -3.45
C THR A 418 -10.08 13.46 -3.57
N VAL A 419 -9.87 14.25 -2.51
CA VAL A 419 -8.83 15.29 -2.44
C VAL A 419 -7.45 14.66 -2.29
N ALA A 420 -7.35 13.70 -1.37
CA ALA A 420 -6.12 12.98 -1.05
C ALA A 420 -6.43 11.61 -0.43
N ASN A 421 -5.48 10.70 -0.55
CA ASN A 421 -5.37 9.50 0.26
C ASN A 421 -4.20 9.64 1.24
N ILE A 422 -4.40 9.28 2.51
CA ILE A 422 -3.38 9.28 3.56
C ILE A 422 -3.30 7.85 4.10
N ASN A 423 -2.15 7.20 3.91
CA ASN A 423 -1.97 5.79 4.21
C ASN A 423 -1.15 5.57 5.48
N LEU A 424 -1.61 4.65 6.32
CA LEU A 424 -0.95 4.22 7.54
C LEU A 424 -0.62 2.73 7.43
N ASP A 425 0.68 2.42 7.36
CA ASP A 425 1.14 1.06 7.18
C ASP A 425 2.49 0.87 7.86
N ALA A 426 2.57 -0.13 8.75
CA ALA A 426 3.76 -0.48 9.52
C ALA A 426 4.41 0.74 10.20
N MET A 427 3.65 1.42 11.09
CA MET A 427 4.11 2.64 11.76
C MET A 427 5.35 2.39 12.62
N SER A 428 6.34 3.27 12.51
CA SER A 428 7.65 3.08 13.16
C SER A 428 7.58 3.26 14.67
N LEU A 429 8.23 2.36 15.39
CA LEU A 429 8.37 2.38 16.85
C LEU A 429 9.81 2.72 17.29
N VAL A 430 10.56 3.42 16.44
CA VAL A 430 11.93 3.91 16.77
C VAL A 430 11.94 4.79 18.01
N GLY A 431 10.84 5.51 18.28
CA GLY A 431 10.70 6.54 19.29
C GLY A 431 10.79 7.95 18.67
N PRO A 432 10.85 9.03 19.49
CA PRO A 432 10.81 10.40 19.00
C PRO A 432 12.02 10.76 18.13
N SER A 433 11.78 11.33 16.95
CA SER A 433 12.81 11.67 15.94
C SER A 433 12.79 13.16 15.57
N HIS A 434 13.90 13.63 14.99
CA HIS A 434 14.00 14.97 14.39
C HIS A 434 13.42 15.04 12.99
N ASP A 435 13.27 13.91 12.33
CA ASP A 435 12.84 13.74 10.95
C ASP A 435 11.55 12.90 10.85
N VAL A 436 10.93 12.95 9.68
CA VAL A 436 9.85 12.06 9.22
C VAL A 436 10.21 11.56 7.84
N THR A 437 10.16 10.27 7.62
CA THR A 437 10.43 9.68 6.31
C THR A 437 9.16 9.67 5.46
N VAL A 438 9.25 10.26 4.27
CA VAL A 438 8.19 10.20 3.24
C VAL A 438 8.55 9.14 2.23
N ILE A 439 7.67 8.16 2.05
CA ILE A 439 7.79 7.16 1.01
C ILE A 439 7.27 7.77 -0.30
N GLY A 440 8.13 7.83 -1.33
CA GLY A 440 7.81 8.54 -2.57
C GLY A 440 7.93 10.07 -2.44
N TYR A 441 8.85 10.57 -1.64
CA TYR A 441 9.10 12.00 -1.46
C TYR A 441 9.35 12.70 -2.80
N GLY A 442 8.64 13.81 -3.02
CA GLY A 442 8.71 14.57 -4.27
C GLY A 442 7.69 14.14 -5.32
N ASN A 443 6.80 13.19 -5.05
CA ASN A 443 5.79 12.74 -6.00
C ASN A 443 4.56 13.65 -6.07
N SER A 444 4.16 14.30 -4.99
CA SER A 444 2.93 15.08 -4.94
C SER A 444 3.03 16.35 -4.10
N GLU A 445 2.11 17.30 -4.33
CA GLU A 445 1.97 18.52 -3.54
C GLU A 445 1.55 18.24 -2.07
N LEU A 446 1.23 16.99 -1.71
CA LEU A 446 0.93 16.61 -0.33
C LEU A 446 2.17 16.72 0.57
N ASP A 447 3.37 16.65 0.01
CA ASP A 447 4.61 16.87 0.75
C ASP A 447 4.67 18.26 1.41
N GLU A 448 4.06 19.29 0.79
CA GLU A 448 3.99 20.61 1.39
C GLU A 448 3.09 20.65 2.65
N TYR A 449 2.01 19.85 2.66
CA TYR A 449 1.12 19.73 3.82
C TYR A 449 1.84 18.96 4.94
N ALA A 450 2.52 17.86 4.59
CA ALA A 450 3.30 17.08 5.54
C ALA A 450 4.47 17.90 6.12
N ALA A 451 5.16 18.72 5.30
CA ALA A 451 6.25 19.58 5.76
C ALA A 451 5.77 20.61 6.78
N ARG A 452 4.62 21.27 6.51
CA ARG A 452 4.03 22.23 7.46
C ARG A 452 3.62 21.54 8.77
N ALA A 453 3.03 20.35 8.70
CA ALA A 453 2.67 19.57 9.89
C ALA A 453 3.90 19.15 10.70
N ALA A 454 4.97 18.71 10.02
CA ALA A 454 6.25 18.38 10.67
C ALA A 454 6.90 19.60 11.35
N GLU A 455 6.85 20.79 10.69
CA GLU A 455 7.39 22.03 11.25
C GLU A 455 6.69 22.44 12.55
N ILE A 456 5.35 22.23 12.65
CA ILE A 456 4.59 22.46 13.89
C ILE A 456 5.17 21.65 15.06
N GLN A 457 5.64 20.44 14.78
CA GLN A 457 6.28 19.54 15.76
C GLN A 457 7.80 19.79 15.93
N GLY A 458 8.39 20.76 15.19
CA GLY A 458 9.83 21.00 15.17
C GLY A 458 10.61 19.90 14.47
N ARG A 459 9.98 19.18 13.55
CA ARG A 459 10.55 18.10 12.71
C ARG A 459 10.69 18.55 11.26
N HIS A 460 11.37 17.75 10.44
CA HIS A 460 11.48 17.96 9.00
C HIS A 460 11.27 16.67 8.23
N LEU A 461 10.94 16.80 6.95
CA LEU A 461 10.76 15.64 6.07
C LEU A 461 12.09 15.17 5.51
N GLU A 462 12.26 13.87 5.39
CA GLU A 462 13.35 13.23 4.64
C GLU A 462 12.77 12.20 3.65
N ALA A 463 13.47 12.03 2.52
CA ALA A 463 13.17 10.97 1.57
C ALA A 463 13.53 9.60 2.17
N GLU A 464 12.84 8.56 1.70
CA GLU A 464 13.20 7.19 2.04
C GLU A 464 14.65 6.85 1.63
N PRO A 465 15.39 6.09 2.46
CA PRO A 465 16.81 5.83 2.21
C PRO A 465 17.08 4.82 1.08
N THR A 466 16.06 4.06 0.66
CA THR A 466 16.18 2.97 -0.32
C THR A 466 15.06 3.00 -1.36
N PRO A 467 14.94 4.09 -2.15
CA PRO A 467 13.85 4.26 -3.11
C PRO A 467 13.87 3.20 -4.23
N GLU A 468 15.03 2.57 -4.47
CA GLU A 468 15.18 1.46 -5.42
C GLU A 468 14.41 0.20 -5.02
N LYS A 469 13.95 0.08 -3.78
CA LYS A 469 13.11 -1.04 -3.31
C LYS A 469 11.63 -0.85 -3.65
N GLY A 470 11.23 0.33 -4.12
CA GLY A 470 9.88 0.62 -4.57
C GLY A 470 8.80 0.45 -3.50
N PHE A 471 9.07 0.87 -2.26
CA PHE A 471 8.09 0.79 -1.16
C PHE A 471 6.80 1.56 -1.47
N PHE A 472 6.90 2.64 -2.26
CA PHE A 472 5.73 3.40 -2.70
C PHE A 472 4.67 2.54 -3.41
N TYR A 473 5.07 1.46 -4.08
CA TYR A 473 4.17 0.58 -4.85
C TYR A 473 3.74 -0.68 -4.08
N ARG A 474 3.95 -0.72 -2.75
CA ARG A 474 3.75 -1.93 -1.93
C ARG A 474 2.72 -1.76 -0.83
N SER A 475 1.92 -0.69 -0.85
CA SER A 475 0.87 -0.46 0.14
C SER A 475 -0.36 0.17 -0.52
N ASP A 476 -1.47 0.21 0.16
CA ASP A 476 -2.83 0.47 -0.32
C ASP A 476 -3.04 1.80 -1.03
N HIS A 477 -2.27 2.85 -0.67
CA HIS A 477 -2.30 4.15 -1.33
C HIS A 477 -2.01 4.07 -2.83
N PHE A 478 -1.28 3.04 -3.24
CA PHE A 478 -0.89 2.86 -4.64
C PHE A 478 -2.10 2.65 -5.56
N ASN A 479 -3.14 1.94 -5.11
CA ASN A 479 -4.35 1.76 -5.91
C ASN A 479 -5.13 3.08 -6.11
N PHE A 480 -5.06 4.00 -5.16
CA PHE A 480 -5.56 5.36 -5.31
C PHE A 480 -4.69 6.17 -6.29
N ALA A 481 -3.37 6.06 -6.18
CA ALA A 481 -2.42 6.71 -7.08
C ALA A 481 -2.65 6.31 -8.54
N LYS A 482 -2.81 5.02 -8.85
CA LYS A 482 -3.15 4.51 -10.19
C LYS A 482 -4.43 5.15 -10.78
N ARG A 483 -5.37 5.59 -9.93
CA ARG A 483 -6.60 6.29 -10.33
C ARG A 483 -6.46 7.81 -10.30
N GLY A 484 -5.24 8.33 -10.09
CA GLY A 484 -4.91 9.74 -10.12
C GLY A 484 -5.12 10.48 -8.79
N VAL A 485 -5.57 9.83 -7.71
CA VAL A 485 -5.71 10.45 -6.39
C VAL A 485 -4.33 10.65 -5.77
N PRO A 486 -3.90 11.89 -5.44
CA PRO A 486 -2.64 12.10 -4.74
C PRO A 486 -2.62 11.38 -3.41
N ALA A 487 -1.52 10.71 -3.11
CA ALA A 487 -1.39 9.86 -1.95
C ALA A 487 -0.16 10.22 -1.12
N LEU A 488 -0.30 10.17 0.20
CA LEU A 488 0.76 10.38 1.18
C LEU A 488 0.97 9.12 2.00
N TYR A 489 2.21 8.66 2.06
CA TYR A 489 2.61 7.55 2.91
C TYR A 489 3.85 7.97 3.72
N LEU A 490 3.68 8.04 5.03
CA LEU A 490 4.73 8.42 5.97
C LEU A 490 5.17 7.21 6.79
N ARG A 491 6.46 7.15 7.05
CA ARG A 491 7.06 6.33 8.11
C ARG A 491 7.74 7.23 9.11
N GLY A 492 7.80 6.79 10.38
CA GLY A 492 8.53 7.52 11.41
C GLY A 492 10.00 7.74 11.03
N GLY A 493 10.58 8.81 11.55
CA GLY A 493 11.94 9.19 11.25
C GLY A 493 12.98 8.23 11.83
N VAL A 494 14.21 8.40 11.39
CA VAL A 494 15.37 7.59 11.82
C VAL A 494 16.36 8.37 12.68
N ASP A 495 16.31 9.71 12.68
CA ASP A 495 17.19 10.54 13.52
C ASP A 495 16.59 10.69 14.92
N HIS A 496 16.72 9.62 15.73
CA HIS A 496 16.19 9.59 17.10
C HIS A 496 16.77 10.69 17.96
N ARG A 497 15.94 11.50 18.61
CA ARG A 497 16.33 12.71 19.36
C ARG A 497 17.37 12.50 20.44
N GLU A 498 17.39 11.32 21.08
CA GLU A 498 18.32 11.01 22.19
C GLU A 498 19.45 10.08 21.77
N LYS A 499 19.21 9.16 20.79
CA LYS A 499 20.13 8.08 20.43
C LYS A 499 20.78 8.27 19.04
N GLY A 500 20.29 9.24 18.26
CA GLY A 500 20.81 9.60 16.96
C GLY A 500 20.39 8.67 15.81
N ARG A 501 20.80 9.04 14.60
CA ARG A 501 20.39 8.41 13.33
C ARG A 501 20.81 6.94 13.20
N GLU A 502 22.02 6.61 13.63
CA GLU A 502 22.52 5.22 13.55
C GLU A 502 21.63 4.24 14.33
N TYR A 503 21.11 4.66 15.49
CA TYR A 503 20.17 3.86 16.27
C TYR A 503 18.88 3.61 15.49
N GLY A 504 18.26 4.64 14.91
CA GLY A 504 17.01 4.48 14.18
C GLY A 504 17.15 3.59 12.95
N LEU A 505 18.23 3.76 12.17
CA LEU A 505 18.53 2.89 11.04
C LEU A 505 18.73 1.43 11.46
N ALA A 506 19.46 1.19 12.57
CA ALA A 506 19.69 -0.15 13.10
C ALA A 506 18.37 -0.77 13.60
N TYR A 507 17.52 0.02 14.27
CA TYR A 507 16.21 -0.43 14.75
C TYR A 507 15.32 -0.89 13.59
N ASN A 508 15.17 -0.08 12.55
CA ASN A 508 14.36 -0.42 11.37
C ASN A 508 14.92 -1.65 10.63
N SER A 509 16.24 -1.75 10.50
CA SER A 509 16.89 -2.92 9.90
C SER A 509 16.66 -4.20 10.72
N ALA A 510 16.74 -4.12 12.04
CA ALA A 510 16.47 -5.23 12.94
C ALA A 510 14.99 -5.66 12.85
N TRP A 511 14.07 -4.71 12.86
CA TRP A 511 12.63 -5.02 12.70
C TRP A 511 12.36 -5.76 11.39
N ILE A 512 12.85 -5.25 10.25
CA ILE A 512 12.69 -5.92 8.93
C ILE A 512 13.29 -7.34 8.96
N SER A 513 14.48 -7.50 9.52
CA SER A 513 15.18 -8.79 9.48
C SER A 513 14.66 -9.81 10.49
N GLU A 514 14.07 -9.38 11.60
CA GLU A 514 13.73 -10.24 12.73
C GLU A 514 12.22 -10.41 12.95
N ARG A 515 11.38 -9.43 12.49
CA ARG A 515 9.95 -9.39 12.81
C ARG A 515 9.04 -9.30 11.60
N TYR A 516 9.39 -8.50 10.59
CA TYR A 516 8.55 -8.28 9.40
C TYR A 516 8.17 -9.60 8.73
N HIS A 517 6.87 -9.88 8.61
CA HIS A 517 6.26 -11.12 8.13
C HIS A 517 6.73 -12.38 8.89
N LYS A 518 6.87 -12.26 10.20
CA LYS A 518 7.23 -13.37 11.09
C LYS A 518 6.32 -13.43 12.31
N VAL A 519 6.19 -14.61 12.90
CA VAL A 519 5.45 -14.83 14.16
C VAL A 519 5.99 -14.01 15.34
N SER A 520 7.19 -13.45 15.22
CA SER A 520 7.79 -12.57 16.23
C SER A 520 7.34 -11.11 16.14
N ASP A 521 6.47 -10.74 15.19
CA ASP A 521 5.84 -9.42 15.16
C ASP A 521 4.66 -9.36 16.14
N GLU A 522 5.02 -9.31 17.41
CA GLU A 522 4.11 -9.27 18.55
C GLU A 522 4.17 -7.93 19.28
N TYR A 523 3.06 -7.57 19.96
CA TYR A 523 3.00 -6.42 20.86
C TYR A 523 3.99 -6.54 22.01
N SER A 524 4.59 -5.43 22.42
CA SER A 524 5.47 -5.36 23.59
C SER A 524 5.16 -4.14 24.44
N GLU A 525 5.05 -4.34 25.74
CA GLU A 525 4.90 -3.25 26.75
C GLU A 525 6.17 -2.35 26.82
N ASP A 526 7.29 -2.77 26.23
CA ASP A 526 8.55 -2.02 26.23
C ASP A 526 8.66 -1.02 25.06
N TRP A 527 7.63 -0.87 24.23
CA TRP A 527 7.65 0.04 23.09
C TRP A 527 7.67 1.51 23.51
N ASP A 528 8.49 2.30 22.86
CA ASP A 528 8.48 3.76 23.00
C ASP A 528 7.47 4.38 22.03
N LEU A 529 6.25 4.55 22.52
CA LEU A 529 5.15 5.05 21.70
C LEU A 529 5.20 6.57 21.42
N ARG A 530 6.12 7.32 22.06
CA ARG A 530 6.18 8.79 21.90
C ARG A 530 6.32 9.21 20.43
N GLY A 531 7.16 8.49 19.67
CA GLY A 531 7.39 8.79 18.25
C GLY A 531 6.17 8.52 17.37
N VAL A 532 5.54 7.34 17.52
CA VAL A 532 4.37 6.96 16.72
C VAL A 532 3.17 7.87 17.02
N ILE A 533 2.99 8.31 18.25
CA ILE A 533 1.92 9.26 18.60
C ILE A 533 2.17 10.64 17.96
N GLU A 534 3.43 11.11 17.88
CA GLU A 534 3.78 12.30 17.11
C GLU A 534 3.46 12.12 15.61
N ASP A 535 3.74 10.93 15.03
CA ASP A 535 3.44 10.63 13.63
C ASP A 535 1.93 10.60 13.36
N VAL A 536 1.12 9.99 14.23
CA VAL A 536 -0.35 10.00 14.16
C VAL A 536 -0.88 11.44 14.23
N GLY A 537 -0.37 12.25 15.15
CA GLY A 537 -0.72 13.67 15.27
C GLY A 537 -0.35 14.48 14.02
N LEU A 538 0.78 14.15 13.36
CA LEU A 538 1.18 14.78 12.10
C LEU A 538 0.20 14.43 10.97
N LEU A 539 -0.18 13.16 10.84
CA LEU A 539 -1.13 12.71 9.83
C LEU A 539 -2.52 13.30 10.04
N PHE A 540 -2.97 13.43 11.29
CA PHE A 540 -4.18 14.17 11.64
C PHE A 540 -4.10 15.63 11.17
N GLU A 541 -2.98 16.33 11.44
CA GLU A 541 -2.80 17.73 11.07
C GLU A 541 -2.80 17.94 9.54
N VAL A 542 -2.21 17.00 8.77
CA VAL A 542 -2.28 17.01 7.29
C VAL A 542 -3.73 16.97 6.82
N GLY A 543 -4.52 16.01 7.29
CA GLY A 543 -5.92 15.90 6.89
C GLY A 543 -6.77 17.08 7.35
N ARG A 544 -6.52 17.60 8.57
CA ARG A 544 -7.18 18.81 9.09
C ARG A 544 -6.88 20.03 8.22
N ALA A 545 -5.61 20.22 7.82
CA ALA A 545 -5.21 21.31 6.95
C ALA A 545 -5.85 21.20 5.57
N LEU A 546 -5.84 20.00 4.97
CA LEU A 546 -6.54 19.72 3.71
C LEU A 546 -8.04 19.95 3.80
N SER A 547 -8.65 19.58 4.92
CA SER A 547 -10.09 19.79 5.14
C SER A 547 -10.45 21.27 5.19
N ALA A 548 -9.59 22.12 5.74
CA ALA A 548 -9.83 23.55 5.96
C ALA A 548 -9.55 24.43 4.72
N THR A 549 -9.09 23.88 3.60
CA THR A 549 -8.79 24.63 2.36
C THR A 549 -9.69 24.20 1.22
N ARG A 550 -9.66 24.97 0.11
CA ARG A 550 -10.28 24.57 -1.18
C ARG A 550 -9.27 24.02 -2.18
N ASP A 551 -8.04 23.79 -1.73
CA ASP A 551 -6.99 23.27 -2.59
C ASP A 551 -7.28 21.83 -3.02
N TRP A 552 -6.84 21.50 -4.21
CA TRP A 552 -6.88 20.15 -4.78
C TRP A 552 -5.45 19.76 -5.13
N PRO A 553 -4.69 19.18 -4.18
CA PRO A 553 -3.33 18.76 -4.44
C PRO A 553 -3.23 17.86 -5.68
N ASN A 554 -2.11 17.99 -6.39
CA ASN A 554 -1.83 17.23 -7.59
C ASN A 554 -0.49 16.48 -7.46
N TRP A 555 -0.23 15.61 -8.40
CA TRP A 555 1.08 15.03 -8.62
C TRP A 555 2.00 16.07 -9.25
N VAL A 556 3.31 15.98 -8.99
CA VAL A 556 4.29 16.87 -9.62
C VAL A 556 4.34 16.67 -11.13
N GLU A 557 4.87 17.64 -11.85
CA GLU A 557 5.04 17.55 -13.31
C GLU A 557 5.97 16.38 -13.67
N GLY A 558 5.56 15.55 -14.64
CA GLY A 558 6.30 14.36 -15.06
C GLY A 558 6.02 13.09 -14.25
N ASN A 559 5.20 13.16 -13.18
CA ASN A 559 4.81 11.96 -12.45
C ASN A 559 3.79 11.14 -13.26
N GLU A 560 3.95 9.81 -13.28
CA GLU A 560 3.14 8.86 -14.07
C GLU A 560 1.63 8.89 -13.75
N PHE A 561 1.22 9.33 -12.57
CA PHE A 561 -0.19 9.38 -12.15
C PHE A 561 -0.87 10.72 -12.43
N ARG A 562 -0.10 11.75 -12.81
CA ARG A 562 -0.62 13.11 -13.02
C ARG A 562 -1.68 13.18 -14.11
N ALA A 563 -1.47 12.48 -15.23
CA ALA A 563 -2.41 12.49 -16.35
C ALA A 563 -3.83 12.01 -15.95
N ALA A 564 -3.91 10.98 -15.10
CA ALA A 564 -5.17 10.47 -14.57
C ALA A 564 -5.86 11.51 -13.65
N ARG A 565 -5.09 12.23 -12.83
CA ARG A 565 -5.60 13.31 -11.97
C ARG A 565 -6.15 14.47 -12.79
N ASP A 566 -5.41 14.91 -13.80
CA ASP A 566 -5.79 16.03 -14.65
C ASP A 566 -7.05 15.71 -15.48
N ALA A 567 -7.20 14.48 -15.96
CA ALA A 567 -8.39 14.03 -16.66
C ALA A 567 -9.68 14.14 -15.82
N SER A 568 -9.59 14.06 -14.49
CA SER A 568 -10.73 14.21 -13.58
C SER A 568 -11.02 15.66 -13.16
N ALA A 569 -10.23 16.66 -13.61
CA ALA A 569 -10.34 18.05 -13.15
C ALA A 569 -11.73 18.67 -13.38
N SER A 570 -12.36 18.41 -14.54
CA SER A 570 -13.69 18.96 -14.87
C SER A 570 -14.80 18.49 -13.92
N ALA A 571 -14.68 17.32 -13.31
CA ALA A 571 -15.65 16.81 -12.34
C ALA A 571 -15.57 17.56 -11.00
N ARG A 572 -14.44 18.21 -10.70
CA ARG A 572 -14.21 19.01 -9.49
C ARG A 572 -14.72 20.44 -9.60
N GLU A 573 -14.74 21.01 -10.82
CA GLU A 573 -15.12 22.42 -11.07
C GLU A 573 -16.63 22.66 -11.07
N GLY A 574 -17.45 21.60 -11.12
CA GLY A 574 -18.91 21.67 -11.24
C GLY A 574 -19.69 21.51 -9.92
N GLY A 575 -19.03 21.57 -8.76
CA GLY A 575 -19.65 21.40 -7.44
C GLY A 575 -19.83 22.70 -6.65
#